data_f31385c63e8bc6224db548a2aa3ded26
#
_entry.id   f31385c63e8bc6224db548a2aa3ded26
#
_cell.length_a   1.000
_cell.length_b   1.000
_cell.length_c   1.000
_cell.angle_alpha   90.00
_cell.angle_beta   90.00
_cell.angle_gamma   90.00
#
_symmetry.space_group_name_H-M   'P 1'
#
loop_
_entity.id
_entity.type
_entity.pdbx_description
1 polymer ?
#
loop_
_entity_poly.entity_id
_entity_poly.type
_entity_poly.pdbx_seq_one_letter_code
_entity_poly.pdbx_strand_id
1 'polypeptide(L)'
;MKYINDYSNANSDSRILLVCCNDTYVEYLSKNQTKLNKNLYFARHKPENLASFQDKEKFYKTYANSTLDFAETKYFDVKKDKTVPKMTYPIVVKPTNVIKYSHLSFNGKKKIYRLENENELKECIKTIKASGYDDKLILQEYIEGDDTYMFDCVVYVDHNNKVSLQSFAQVGLQDQSAGAIGNLTCIINGYCSFENAPVQEAKQKIKEFFETHEYSGFADADIKYDKKSNTFKILEINARQGRGSYYVSACGYNLIKVMVDDLIFGKTFDYVDLNKEQLLTFVPKNIIKKYIHNKKVRDKALQLWKTRVNPLVYKKDNRLMRKYIIKRRQLAYNKAYKNPY
;
A
#
# COMPACT_ATOMS: atom_id res chain seq x y z
N MET A 1 24.00 -10.03 -4.48
CA MET A 1 24.67 -10.50 -3.24
C MET A 1 26.14 -10.12 -3.21
N LYS A 2 26.93 -10.43 -4.26
CA LYS A 2 28.38 -10.15 -4.28
C LYS A 2 28.69 -8.72 -3.82
N TYR A 3 28.17 -7.69 -4.51
CA TYR A 3 28.45 -6.29 -4.17
C TYR A 3 28.11 -5.90 -2.73
N ILE A 4 27.00 -6.45 -2.17
CA ILE A 4 26.59 -6.17 -0.79
C ILE A 4 27.62 -6.76 0.19
N ASN A 5 28.03 -8.00 -0.05
CA ASN A 5 29.03 -8.67 0.80
C ASN A 5 30.44 -8.07 0.61
N ASP A 6 30.83 -7.71 -0.61
CA ASP A 6 32.12 -7.05 -0.87
C ASP A 6 32.19 -5.70 -0.13
N TYR A 7 31.10 -4.88 -0.18
CA TYR A 7 31.02 -3.64 0.57
C TYR A 7 31.07 -3.90 2.10
N SER A 8 30.36 -4.93 2.56
CA SER A 8 30.36 -5.33 3.97
C SER A 8 31.77 -5.77 4.44
N ASN A 9 32.50 -6.55 3.62
CA ASN A 9 33.86 -6.96 3.91
C ASN A 9 34.83 -5.79 3.99
N ALA A 10 34.68 -4.82 3.06
CA ALA A 10 35.50 -3.60 3.05
C ALA A 10 35.20 -2.66 4.24
N ASN A 11 34.11 -2.88 4.96
CA ASN A 11 33.66 -2.12 6.14
C ASN A 11 33.35 -3.07 7.31
N SER A 12 34.25 -4.02 7.58
CA SER A 12 34.04 -5.11 8.55
C SER A 12 33.73 -4.62 9.97
N ASP A 13 34.30 -3.47 10.35
CA ASP A 13 34.14 -2.87 11.68
C ASP A 13 32.82 -2.05 11.82
N SER A 14 32.08 -1.93 10.73
CA SER A 14 30.82 -1.17 10.70
C SER A 14 29.61 -2.09 10.76
N ARG A 15 28.57 -1.67 11.48
CA ARG A 15 27.23 -2.23 11.39
C ARG A 15 26.46 -1.53 10.27
N ILE A 16 26.00 -2.28 9.28
CA ILE A 16 25.44 -1.75 8.06
C ILE A 16 23.94 -2.10 7.98
N LEU A 17 23.07 -1.09 7.94
CA LEU A 17 21.64 -1.28 7.76
C LEU A 17 21.28 -1.31 6.26
N LEU A 18 20.66 -2.40 5.81
CA LEU A 18 20.06 -2.50 4.48
C LEU A 18 18.58 -2.12 4.54
N VAL A 19 18.20 -1.12 3.74
CA VAL A 19 16.83 -0.62 3.66
C VAL A 19 16.24 -0.92 2.29
N CYS A 20 15.18 -1.71 2.24
CA CYS A 20 14.46 -2.04 1.01
C CYS A 20 13.27 -1.11 0.81
N CYS A 21 13.20 -0.46 -0.35
CA CYS A 21 12.13 0.48 -0.70
C CYS A 21 11.18 -0.05 -1.80
N ASN A 22 11.32 -1.32 -2.20
CA ASN A 22 10.41 -2.00 -3.11
C ASN A 22 10.35 -3.50 -2.84
N ASP A 23 9.29 -4.14 -3.33
CA ASP A 23 8.97 -5.53 -3.05
C ASP A 23 10.02 -6.51 -3.59
N THR A 24 10.60 -6.22 -4.77
CA THR A 24 11.66 -7.04 -5.39
C THR A 24 12.90 -7.12 -4.51
N TYR A 25 13.33 -6.02 -3.89
CA TYR A 25 14.51 -6.02 -3.01
C TYR A 25 14.22 -6.71 -1.67
N VAL A 26 13.02 -6.54 -1.12
CA VAL A 26 12.60 -7.27 0.09
C VAL A 26 12.63 -8.77 -0.17
N GLU A 27 12.03 -9.23 -1.29
CA GLU A 27 12.04 -10.62 -1.70
C GLU A 27 13.46 -11.15 -1.92
N TYR A 28 14.30 -10.37 -2.59
CA TYR A 28 15.69 -10.73 -2.85
C TYR A 28 16.50 -10.91 -1.58
N LEU A 29 16.36 -10.00 -0.60
CA LEU A 29 17.03 -10.13 0.70
C LEU A 29 16.48 -11.34 1.50
N SER A 30 15.17 -11.51 1.54
CA SER A 30 14.53 -12.63 2.24
C SER A 30 15.02 -13.98 1.73
N LYS A 31 15.05 -14.19 0.40
CA LYS A 31 15.53 -15.42 -0.22
C LYS A 31 17.02 -15.69 -0.03
N ASN A 32 17.82 -14.68 0.24
CA ASN A 32 19.28 -14.79 0.34
C ASN A 32 19.83 -14.45 1.73
N GLN A 33 18.99 -14.33 2.74
CA GLN A 33 19.38 -13.85 4.07
C GLN A 33 20.49 -14.67 4.72
N THR A 34 20.59 -15.97 4.43
CA THR A 34 21.64 -16.87 4.94
C THR A 34 23.00 -16.65 4.26
N LYS A 35 23.03 -15.94 3.12
CA LYS A 35 24.24 -15.64 2.34
C LYS A 35 24.82 -14.26 2.66
N LEU A 36 24.19 -13.51 3.54
CA LEU A 36 24.59 -12.16 3.94
C LEU A 36 25.58 -12.22 5.11
N ASN A 37 26.55 -11.32 5.09
CA ASN A 37 27.53 -11.18 6.17
C ASN A 37 26.86 -10.75 7.48
N LYS A 38 27.48 -11.09 8.62
CA LYS A 38 26.93 -10.87 9.97
C LYS A 38 26.77 -9.38 10.36
N ASN A 39 27.56 -8.49 9.76
CA ASN A 39 27.48 -7.05 10.02
C ASN A 39 26.41 -6.32 9.17
N LEU A 40 25.62 -7.08 8.37
CA LEU A 40 24.50 -6.58 7.61
C LEU A 40 23.19 -6.79 8.40
N TYR A 41 22.50 -5.71 8.66
CA TYR A 41 21.24 -5.65 9.42
C TYR A 41 20.09 -5.27 8.50
N PHE A 42 18.97 -5.94 8.59
CA PHE A 42 17.76 -5.66 7.80
C PHE A 42 16.55 -6.34 8.43
N ALA A 43 15.36 -5.88 8.09
CA ALA A 43 14.12 -6.56 8.50
C ALA A 43 14.06 -7.95 7.88
N ARG A 44 14.03 -8.98 8.73
CA ARG A 44 14.07 -10.40 8.30
C ARG A 44 12.67 -10.95 8.20
N HIS A 45 12.34 -11.47 7.03
CA HIS A 45 11.06 -12.13 6.78
C HIS A 45 11.28 -13.59 6.45
N LYS A 46 10.40 -14.45 6.92
CA LYS A 46 10.32 -15.82 6.38
C LYS A 46 9.87 -15.74 4.92
N PRO A 47 10.56 -16.39 3.96
CA PRO A 47 10.21 -16.31 2.54
C PRO A 47 8.76 -16.69 2.24
N GLU A 48 8.22 -17.68 2.94
CA GLU A 48 6.83 -18.13 2.83
C GLU A 48 5.82 -17.06 3.28
N ASN A 49 6.08 -16.35 4.38
CA ASN A 49 5.23 -15.26 4.86
C ASN A 49 5.24 -14.11 3.87
N LEU A 50 6.44 -13.73 3.40
CA LEU A 50 6.58 -12.66 2.40
C LEU A 50 5.85 -13.00 1.09
N ALA A 51 5.96 -14.24 0.61
CA ALA A 51 5.25 -14.70 -0.58
C ALA A 51 3.72 -14.61 -0.42
N SER A 52 3.20 -14.78 0.81
CA SER A 52 1.77 -14.63 1.09
C SER A 52 1.32 -13.17 0.99
N PHE A 53 2.14 -12.19 1.35
CA PHE A 53 1.82 -10.76 1.17
C PHE A 53 1.88 -10.31 -0.29
N GLN A 54 2.80 -10.86 -1.08
CA GLN A 54 3.03 -10.43 -2.47
C GLN A 54 2.05 -11.04 -3.48
N ASP A 55 1.48 -12.21 -3.18
CA ASP A 55 0.52 -12.90 -4.03
C ASP A 55 -0.91 -12.71 -3.50
N LYS A 56 -1.73 -11.96 -4.23
CA LYS A 56 -3.11 -11.63 -3.79
C LYS A 56 -3.97 -12.86 -3.51
N GLU A 57 -3.83 -13.93 -4.28
CA GLU A 57 -4.58 -15.17 -4.04
C GLU A 57 -4.13 -15.82 -2.73
N LYS A 58 -2.81 -15.93 -2.53
CA LYS A 58 -2.24 -16.46 -1.29
C LYS A 58 -2.62 -15.59 -0.10
N PHE A 59 -2.53 -14.26 -0.24
CA PHE A 59 -2.87 -13.32 0.81
C PHE A 59 -4.26 -13.56 1.38
N TYR A 60 -5.29 -13.47 0.54
CA TYR A 60 -6.67 -13.66 0.99
C TYR A 60 -6.94 -15.08 1.50
N LYS A 61 -6.31 -16.11 0.92
CA LYS A 61 -6.49 -17.50 1.37
C LYS A 61 -5.80 -17.77 2.70
N THR A 62 -4.56 -17.33 2.85
CA THR A 62 -3.75 -17.58 4.05
C THR A 62 -4.34 -16.87 5.26
N TYR A 63 -4.84 -15.65 5.06
CA TYR A 63 -5.29 -14.79 6.16
C TYR A 63 -6.82 -14.69 6.30
N ALA A 64 -7.58 -15.52 5.59
CA ALA A 64 -9.05 -15.53 5.62
C ALA A 64 -9.66 -15.62 7.03
N ASN A 65 -8.98 -16.32 7.95
CA ASN A 65 -9.39 -16.52 9.33
C ASN A 65 -8.56 -15.70 10.34
N SER A 66 -7.85 -14.68 9.88
CA SER A 66 -7.10 -13.78 10.76
C SER A 66 -8.03 -12.74 11.40
N THR A 67 -7.46 -11.84 12.19
CA THR A 67 -8.20 -10.72 12.79
C THR A 67 -8.60 -9.63 11.77
N LEU A 68 -8.06 -9.68 10.55
CA LEU A 68 -8.30 -8.67 9.51
C LEU A 68 -9.65 -8.86 8.82
N ASP A 69 -10.33 -7.76 8.53
CA ASP A 69 -11.53 -7.78 7.71
C ASP A 69 -11.17 -7.67 6.22
N PHE A 70 -11.80 -8.53 5.40
CA PHE A 70 -11.61 -8.56 3.95
C PHE A 70 -12.93 -8.39 3.19
N ALA A 71 -12.85 -7.88 1.97
CA ALA A 71 -13.95 -7.97 1.02
C ALA A 71 -14.20 -9.44 0.63
N GLU A 72 -15.47 -9.85 0.45
CA GLU A 72 -15.79 -11.18 -0.06
C GLU A 72 -15.01 -11.42 -1.35
N THR A 73 -14.18 -12.48 -1.38
CA THR A 73 -13.30 -12.77 -2.50
C THR A 73 -13.44 -14.22 -2.93
N LYS A 74 -13.71 -14.44 -4.20
CA LYS A 74 -13.75 -15.75 -4.85
C LYS A 74 -12.83 -15.77 -6.07
N TYR A 75 -12.55 -16.95 -6.56
CA TYR A 75 -11.65 -17.16 -7.69
C TYR A 75 -12.39 -17.90 -8.80
N PHE A 76 -12.02 -17.60 -10.04
CA PHE A 76 -12.51 -18.28 -11.23
C PHE A 76 -11.31 -18.67 -12.10
N ASP A 77 -11.08 -19.97 -12.27
CA ASP A 77 -10.06 -20.49 -13.19
C ASP A 77 -10.62 -20.52 -14.60
N VAL A 78 -10.11 -19.65 -15.47
CA VAL A 78 -10.61 -19.48 -16.85
C VAL A 78 -10.50 -20.76 -17.69
N LYS A 79 -9.53 -21.64 -17.36
CA LYS A 79 -9.36 -22.94 -18.05
C LYS A 79 -10.28 -24.04 -17.51
N LYS A 80 -10.47 -24.08 -16.20
CA LYS A 80 -11.05 -25.25 -15.52
C LYS A 80 -12.52 -25.08 -15.17
N ASP A 81 -12.89 -23.84 -14.73
CA ASP A 81 -14.22 -23.62 -14.20
C ASP A 81 -15.25 -23.45 -15.32
N LYS A 82 -16.39 -24.14 -15.17
CA LYS A 82 -17.50 -24.08 -16.10
C LYS A 82 -18.61 -23.15 -15.63
N THR A 83 -18.74 -22.94 -14.33
CA THR A 83 -19.79 -22.13 -13.71
C THR A 83 -19.18 -21.02 -12.85
N VAL A 84 -19.75 -19.82 -12.94
CA VAL A 84 -19.33 -18.69 -12.12
C VAL A 84 -19.78 -18.88 -10.67
N PRO A 85 -18.95 -18.53 -9.68
CA PRO A 85 -19.37 -18.61 -8.29
C PRO A 85 -20.44 -17.56 -8.00
N LYS A 86 -21.39 -17.91 -7.12
CA LYS A 86 -22.40 -16.96 -6.63
C LYS A 86 -21.73 -15.83 -5.88
N MET A 87 -22.01 -14.59 -6.25
CA MET A 87 -21.46 -13.36 -5.63
C MET A 87 -22.57 -12.39 -5.28
N THR A 88 -22.29 -11.50 -4.31
CA THR A 88 -23.14 -10.32 -4.04
C THR A 88 -22.66 -9.15 -4.89
N TYR A 89 -23.50 -8.66 -5.78
CA TYR A 89 -23.15 -7.56 -6.69
C TYR A 89 -23.40 -6.17 -6.05
N PRO A 90 -22.67 -5.11 -6.50
CA PRO A 90 -21.64 -5.12 -7.54
C PRO A 90 -20.33 -5.78 -7.10
N ILE A 91 -19.56 -6.29 -8.08
CA ILE A 91 -18.25 -6.88 -7.85
C ILE A 91 -17.18 -6.22 -8.71
N VAL A 92 -15.92 -6.45 -8.35
CA VAL A 92 -14.77 -6.19 -9.23
C VAL A 92 -14.13 -7.50 -9.67
N VAL A 93 -13.70 -7.52 -10.93
CA VAL A 93 -12.94 -8.64 -11.51
C VAL A 93 -11.54 -8.16 -11.87
N LYS A 94 -10.54 -8.93 -11.47
CA LYS A 94 -9.10 -8.64 -11.69
C LYS A 94 -8.38 -9.93 -12.12
N PRO A 95 -7.38 -9.86 -13.02
CA PRO A 95 -6.50 -11.00 -13.26
C PRO A 95 -5.59 -11.25 -12.04
N THR A 96 -5.38 -12.52 -11.68
CA THR A 96 -4.38 -12.88 -10.66
C THR A 96 -2.96 -12.65 -11.19
N ASN A 97 -2.72 -13.01 -12.44
CA ASN A 97 -1.44 -12.85 -13.12
C ASN A 97 -1.43 -11.57 -13.97
N VAL A 98 -1.04 -10.47 -13.35
CA VAL A 98 -1.01 -9.14 -13.99
C VAL A 98 0.00 -9.09 -15.14
N ILE A 99 1.15 -9.77 -15.02
CA ILE A 99 2.19 -9.80 -16.06
C ILE A 99 1.64 -10.46 -17.32
N LYS A 100 1.12 -11.69 -17.21
CA LYS A 100 0.52 -12.42 -18.32
C LYS A 100 -0.62 -11.63 -18.97
N TYR A 101 -1.50 -11.04 -18.15
CA TYR A 101 -2.59 -10.23 -18.62
C TYR A 101 -2.13 -8.95 -19.34
N SER A 102 -1.03 -8.34 -18.91
CA SER A 102 -0.50 -7.11 -19.52
C SER A 102 -0.10 -7.28 -20.99
N HIS A 103 0.39 -8.47 -21.37
CA HIS A 103 0.81 -8.79 -22.73
C HIS A 103 -0.37 -9.05 -23.71
N LEU A 104 -1.59 -9.20 -23.22
CA LEU A 104 -2.76 -9.38 -24.07
C LEU A 104 -3.25 -8.05 -24.63
N SER A 105 -3.85 -8.09 -25.82
CA SER A 105 -4.48 -6.94 -26.46
C SER A 105 -5.86 -7.33 -26.97
N PHE A 106 -6.91 -6.67 -26.49
CA PHE A 106 -8.28 -6.89 -26.91
C PHE A 106 -9.14 -5.66 -26.62
N ASN A 107 -10.25 -5.53 -27.34
CA ASN A 107 -11.18 -4.40 -27.16
C ASN A 107 -11.85 -4.47 -25.79
N GLY A 108 -11.94 -3.33 -25.10
CA GLY A 108 -12.53 -3.25 -23.76
C GLY A 108 -11.62 -3.78 -22.64
N LYS A 109 -10.32 -4.01 -22.89
CA LYS A 109 -9.35 -4.41 -21.86
C LYS A 109 -9.26 -3.37 -20.76
N LYS A 110 -9.48 -3.81 -19.52
CA LYS A 110 -9.32 -3.00 -18.31
C LYS A 110 -8.45 -3.74 -17.30
N LYS A 111 -7.78 -3.02 -16.42
CA LYS A 111 -7.04 -3.60 -15.29
C LYS A 111 -8.01 -4.14 -14.23
N ILE A 112 -9.17 -3.50 -14.08
CA ILE A 112 -10.22 -3.85 -13.13
C ILE A 112 -11.55 -3.62 -13.83
N TYR A 113 -12.45 -4.60 -13.76
CA TYR A 113 -13.82 -4.53 -14.27
C TYR A 113 -14.77 -4.41 -13.08
N ARG A 114 -15.60 -3.36 -13.02
CA ARG A 114 -16.74 -3.29 -12.13
C ARG A 114 -17.96 -3.83 -12.87
N LEU A 115 -18.65 -4.78 -12.25
CA LEU A 115 -19.77 -5.52 -12.82
C LEU A 115 -20.95 -5.49 -11.86
N GLU A 116 -22.12 -5.20 -12.41
CA GLU A 116 -23.33 -4.95 -11.62
C GLU A 116 -24.21 -6.21 -11.47
N ASN A 117 -23.98 -7.26 -12.26
CA ASN A 117 -24.77 -8.49 -12.26
C ASN A 117 -24.03 -9.70 -12.85
N GLU A 118 -24.64 -10.90 -12.72
CA GLU A 118 -24.05 -12.14 -13.18
C GLU A 118 -23.92 -12.23 -14.72
N ASN A 119 -24.82 -11.59 -15.46
CA ASN A 119 -24.72 -11.59 -16.93
C ASN A 119 -23.49 -10.81 -17.41
N GLU A 120 -23.24 -9.64 -16.80
CA GLU A 120 -22.01 -8.88 -17.07
C GLU A 120 -20.76 -9.69 -16.70
N LEU A 121 -20.79 -10.44 -15.59
CA LEU A 121 -19.68 -11.31 -15.20
C LEU A 121 -19.42 -12.39 -16.25
N LYS A 122 -20.46 -13.07 -16.74
CA LYS A 122 -20.35 -14.11 -17.78
C LYS A 122 -19.76 -13.55 -19.08
N GLU A 123 -20.24 -12.39 -19.54
CA GLU A 123 -19.69 -11.74 -20.74
C GLU A 123 -18.25 -11.23 -20.54
N CYS A 124 -17.92 -10.69 -19.37
CA CYS A 124 -16.55 -10.30 -19.04
C CYS A 124 -15.59 -11.51 -19.09
N ILE A 125 -15.95 -12.62 -18.46
CA ILE A 125 -15.16 -13.86 -18.47
C ILE A 125 -14.99 -14.38 -19.91
N LYS A 126 -16.08 -14.41 -20.71
CA LYS A 126 -16.05 -14.83 -22.11
C LYS A 126 -15.07 -13.98 -22.93
N THR A 127 -15.12 -12.66 -22.77
CA THR A 127 -14.20 -11.72 -23.44
C THR A 127 -12.75 -11.95 -23.03
N ILE A 128 -12.49 -12.09 -21.74
CA ILE A 128 -11.14 -12.34 -21.20
C ILE A 128 -10.61 -13.69 -21.69
N LYS A 129 -11.43 -14.74 -21.68
CA LYS A 129 -11.08 -16.07 -22.21
C LYS A 129 -10.75 -16.04 -23.70
N ALA A 130 -11.56 -15.34 -24.49
CA ALA A 130 -11.34 -15.17 -25.93
C ALA A 130 -10.05 -14.42 -26.27
N SER A 131 -9.54 -13.58 -25.35
CA SER A 131 -8.25 -12.88 -25.50
C SER A 131 -7.03 -13.79 -25.33
N GLY A 132 -7.20 -15.06 -24.95
CA GLY A 132 -6.13 -16.01 -24.66
C GLY A 132 -5.65 -15.98 -23.21
N TYR A 133 -6.33 -15.25 -22.31
CA TYR A 133 -6.03 -15.36 -20.88
C TYR A 133 -6.48 -16.74 -20.37
N ASP A 134 -5.56 -17.45 -19.74
CA ASP A 134 -5.73 -18.84 -19.34
C ASP A 134 -5.35 -19.10 -17.88
N ASP A 135 -5.43 -18.07 -17.04
CA ASP A 135 -5.14 -18.12 -15.62
C ASP A 135 -6.40 -17.74 -14.80
N LYS A 136 -6.25 -17.59 -13.51
CA LYS A 136 -7.37 -17.27 -12.61
C LYS A 136 -7.73 -15.78 -12.63
N LEU A 137 -9.00 -15.52 -12.37
CA LEU A 137 -9.57 -14.21 -12.07
C LEU A 137 -9.93 -14.13 -10.58
N ILE A 138 -9.70 -12.98 -9.97
CA ILE A 138 -10.21 -12.62 -8.66
C ILE A 138 -11.56 -11.96 -8.87
N LEU A 139 -12.60 -12.48 -8.25
CA LEU A 139 -13.93 -11.89 -8.14
C LEU A 139 -14.08 -11.38 -6.72
N GLN A 140 -14.21 -10.07 -6.56
CA GLN A 140 -14.21 -9.47 -5.24
C GLN A 140 -15.38 -8.50 -5.08
N GLU A 141 -16.03 -8.53 -3.93
CA GLU A 141 -17.03 -7.54 -3.53
C GLU A 141 -16.53 -6.12 -3.82
N TYR A 142 -17.36 -5.31 -4.46
CA TYR A 142 -17.05 -3.90 -4.69
C TYR A 142 -17.40 -3.08 -3.46
N ILE A 143 -16.39 -2.53 -2.83
CA ILE A 143 -16.59 -1.57 -1.74
C ILE A 143 -16.81 -0.20 -2.35
N GLU A 144 -17.96 0.42 -2.09
CA GLU A 144 -18.31 1.73 -2.62
C GLU A 144 -17.43 2.85 -2.05
N GLY A 145 -17.44 3.99 -2.74
CA GLY A 145 -16.73 5.19 -2.34
C GLY A 145 -15.54 5.53 -3.24
N ASP A 146 -15.24 6.81 -3.28
CA ASP A 146 -14.10 7.39 -4.01
C ASP A 146 -12.79 7.23 -3.24
N ASP A 147 -11.74 7.93 -3.66
CA ASP A 147 -10.42 7.88 -3.01
C ASP A 147 -10.48 8.20 -1.52
N THR A 148 -11.46 9.01 -1.07
CA THR A 148 -11.58 9.41 0.34
C THR A 148 -12.08 8.28 1.26
N TYR A 149 -12.52 7.16 0.70
CA TYR A 149 -12.83 5.93 1.44
C TYR A 149 -11.60 5.03 1.63
N MET A 150 -10.46 5.36 0.99
CA MET A 150 -9.20 4.66 1.19
C MET A 150 -8.49 5.19 2.44
N PHE A 151 -7.78 4.28 3.10
CA PHE A 151 -6.92 4.55 4.24
C PHE A 151 -5.58 3.85 4.06
N ASP A 152 -4.57 4.40 4.69
CA ASP A 152 -3.20 3.93 4.72
C ASP A 152 -2.79 3.70 6.17
N CYS A 153 -2.23 2.53 6.48
CA CYS A 153 -1.76 2.21 7.81
C CYS A 153 -0.32 1.73 7.76
N VAL A 154 0.60 2.58 8.21
CA VAL A 154 2.00 2.21 8.38
C VAL A 154 2.20 1.61 9.76
N VAL A 155 2.81 0.43 9.80
CA VAL A 155 3.14 -0.29 11.04
C VAL A 155 4.64 -0.53 11.09
N TYR A 156 5.25 -0.45 12.26
CA TYR A 156 6.58 -0.98 12.53
C TYR A 156 6.50 -2.09 13.59
N VAL A 157 6.99 -3.26 13.22
CA VAL A 157 7.12 -4.42 14.12
C VAL A 157 8.58 -4.58 14.48
N ASP A 158 8.89 -4.54 15.77
CA ASP A 158 10.27 -4.61 16.28
C ASP A 158 10.82 -6.04 16.33
N HIS A 159 12.08 -6.17 16.73
CA HIS A 159 12.76 -7.46 16.84
C HIS A 159 12.16 -8.42 17.88
N ASN A 160 11.27 -7.93 18.76
CA ASN A 160 10.51 -8.73 19.72
C ASN A 160 9.14 -9.17 19.19
N ASN A 161 8.89 -8.97 17.91
CA ASN A 161 7.59 -9.23 17.25
C ASN A 161 6.44 -8.42 17.88
N LYS A 162 6.72 -7.17 18.31
CA LYS A 162 5.74 -6.24 18.84
C LYS A 162 5.56 -5.06 17.91
N VAL A 163 4.30 -4.68 17.70
CA VAL A 163 3.99 -3.43 16.99
C VAL A 163 4.39 -2.27 17.89
N SER A 164 5.46 -1.59 17.55
CA SER A 164 5.99 -0.46 18.31
C SER A 164 5.53 0.90 17.77
N LEU A 165 5.09 0.96 16.51
CA LEU A 165 4.54 2.18 15.91
C LEU A 165 3.42 1.82 14.95
N GLN A 166 2.32 2.55 15.03
CA GLN A 166 1.20 2.42 14.11
C GLN A 166 0.62 3.79 13.78
N SER A 167 0.39 4.04 12.50
CA SER A 167 -0.35 5.19 11.98
C SER A 167 -1.70 4.75 11.40
N PHE A 168 -2.60 5.71 11.19
CA PHE A 168 -3.83 5.49 10.45
C PHE A 168 -4.21 6.78 9.73
N ALA A 169 -4.20 6.77 8.41
CA ALA A 169 -4.28 7.98 7.61
C ALA A 169 -5.37 7.86 6.54
N GLN A 170 -6.21 8.87 6.42
CA GLN A 170 -7.23 8.93 5.36
C GLN A 170 -6.62 9.45 4.06
N VAL A 171 -6.92 8.78 2.96
CA VAL A 171 -6.52 9.20 1.62
C VAL A 171 -7.45 10.30 1.13
N GLY A 172 -6.87 11.33 0.53
CA GLY A 172 -7.63 12.36 -0.18
C GLY A 172 -7.66 12.12 -1.68
N LEU A 173 -6.53 11.66 -2.26
CA LEU A 173 -6.39 11.44 -3.70
C LEU A 173 -5.37 10.34 -4.00
N GLN A 174 -5.66 9.56 -5.04
CA GLN A 174 -4.75 8.65 -5.71
C GLN A 174 -4.19 9.25 -7.00
N ASP A 175 -3.05 8.75 -7.48
CA ASP A 175 -2.40 9.20 -8.72
C ASP A 175 -3.25 8.79 -9.93
N GLN A 176 -3.51 9.75 -10.81
CA GLN A 176 -4.26 9.55 -12.04
C GLN A 176 -3.36 9.41 -13.28
N SER A 177 -2.04 9.34 -13.08
CA SER A 177 -1.08 9.19 -14.19
C SER A 177 -1.01 7.73 -14.65
N ALA A 178 -0.88 7.50 -15.96
CA ALA A 178 -0.66 6.18 -16.51
C ALA A 178 0.55 5.48 -15.83
N GLY A 179 0.38 4.25 -15.41
CA GLY A 179 1.41 3.46 -14.71
C GLY A 179 1.61 3.80 -13.22
N ALA A 180 0.96 4.85 -12.69
CA ALA A 180 1.03 5.23 -11.28
C ALA A 180 -0.33 5.15 -10.55
N ILE A 181 -1.37 4.69 -11.23
CA ILE A 181 -2.73 4.50 -10.68
C ILE A 181 -2.66 3.59 -9.45
N GLY A 182 -3.33 4.01 -8.37
CA GLY A 182 -3.33 3.34 -7.08
C GLY A 182 -2.28 3.87 -6.10
N ASN A 183 -1.28 4.64 -6.56
CA ASN A 183 -0.37 5.32 -5.62
C ASN A 183 -1.06 6.49 -4.93
N LEU A 184 -0.85 6.64 -3.63
CA LEU A 184 -1.43 7.72 -2.86
C LEU A 184 -0.71 9.04 -3.11
N THR A 185 -1.46 10.13 -3.37
CA THR A 185 -0.90 11.45 -3.67
C THR A 185 -1.29 12.54 -2.69
N CYS A 186 -2.34 12.31 -1.90
CA CYS A 186 -2.77 13.17 -0.81
C CYS A 186 -3.25 12.29 0.35
N ILE A 187 -2.62 12.41 1.50
CA ILE A 187 -2.87 11.57 2.69
C ILE A 187 -2.90 12.47 3.92
N ILE A 188 -3.84 12.22 4.83
CA ILE A 188 -3.98 12.95 6.09
C ILE A 188 -3.88 11.96 7.24
N ASN A 189 -2.73 11.92 7.92
CA ASN A 189 -2.57 11.10 9.11
C ASN A 189 -3.39 11.64 10.29
N GLY A 190 -3.85 10.73 11.16
CA GLY A 190 -4.57 11.07 12.39
C GLY A 190 -5.95 11.69 12.13
N TYR A 191 -6.55 11.43 10.97
CA TYR A 191 -7.84 11.96 10.57
C TYR A 191 -8.74 10.90 9.95
N CYS A 192 -10.03 10.95 10.30
CA CYS A 192 -11.09 10.19 9.67
C CYS A 192 -12.32 11.09 9.52
N SER A 193 -12.83 11.22 8.30
CA SER A 193 -14.00 12.07 8.00
C SER A 193 -15.34 11.38 8.27
N PHE A 194 -15.33 10.08 8.53
CA PHE A 194 -16.52 9.28 8.79
C PHE A 194 -16.81 9.25 10.29
N GLU A 195 -17.98 9.75 10.66
CA GLU A 195 -18.45 9.70 12.04
C GLU A 195 -18.73 8.25 12.44
N ASN A 196 -18.36 7.89 13.67
CA ASN A 196 -18.57 6.54 14.24
C ASN A 196 -17.89 5.40 13.46
N ALA A 197 -16.95 5.70 12.55
CA ALA A 197 -16.14 4.66 11.93
C ALA A 197 -15.23 4.00 12.98
N PRO A 198 -15.14 2.66 13.04
CA PRO A 198 -14.43 1.93 14.09
C PRO A 198 -12.91 1.94 13.89
N VAL A 199 -12.30 3.12 13.86
CA VAL A 199 -10.86 3.31 13.60
C VAL A 199 -10.00 2.57 14.63
N GLN A 200 -10.35 2.63 15.90
CA GLN A 200 -9.57 1.98 16.96
C GLN A 200 -9.68 0.45 16.88
N GLU A 201 -10.85 -0.08 16.54
CA GLU A 201 -11.03 -1.52 16.29
C GLU A 201 -10.18 -1.98 15.10
N ALA A 202 -10.19 -1.25 13.99
CA ALA A 202 -9.37 -1.56 12.83
C ALA A 202 -7.87 -1.55 13.16
N LYS A 203 -7.41 -0.55 13.92
CA LYS A 203 -6.01 -0.48 14.39
C LYS A 203 -5.66 -1.65 15.28
N GLN A 204 -6.53 -2.03 16.21
CA GLN A 204 -6.32 -3.17 17.10
C GLN A 204 -6.21 -4.49 16.30
N LYS A 205 -7.13 -4.73 15.37
CA LYS A 205 -7.09 -5.91 14.48
C LYS A 205 -5.79 -6.00 13.67
N ILE A 206 -5.33 -4.88 13.12
CA ILE A 206 -4.06 -4.80 12.37
C ILE A 206 -2.88 -5.08 13.29
N LYS A 207 -2.86 -4.49 14.49
CA LYS A 207 -1.82 -4.73 15.49
C LYS A 207 -1.73 -6.20 15.86
N GLU A 208 -2.83 -6.82 16.26
CA GLU A 208 -2.91 -8.24 16.60
C GLU A 208 -2.47 -9.15 15.44
N PHE A 209 -2.87 -8.80 14.21
CA PHE A 209 -2.43 -9.52 13.03
C PHE A 209 -0.90 -9.57 12.93
N PHE A 210 -0.22 -8.44 13.01
CA PHE A 210 1.23 -8.40 12.88
C PHE A 210 1.96 -9.05 14.05
N GLU A 211 1.42 -8.97 15.27
CA GLU A 211 2.02 -9.61 16.45
C GLU A 211 1.86 -11.13 16.48
N THR A 212 0.90 -11.68 15.72
CA THR A 212 0.63 -13.13 15.65
C THR A 212 1.28 -13.82 14.44
N HIS A 213 1.76 -13.08 13.44
CA HIS A 213 2.25 -13.65 12.18
C HIS A 213 3.76 -13.52 11.93
N GLU A 214 4.57 -13.38 13.00
CA GLU A 214 6.05 -13.33 12.93
C GLU A 214 6.55 -12.37 11.84
N TYR A 215 6.16 -11.13 11.92
CA TYR A 215 6.60 -10.07 11.03
C TYR A 215 7.75 -9.28 11.67
N SER A 216 8.56 -8.57 10.86
CA SER A 216 9.60 -7.65 11.33
C SER A 216 9.75 -6.47 10.38
N GLY A 217 9.98 -5.28 10.92
CA GLY A 217 10.19 -4.06 10.15
C GLY A 217 8.90 -3.34 9.76
N PHE A 218 8.99 -2.48 8.75
CA PHE A 218 7.85 -1.70 8.27
C PHE A 218 6.91 -2.52 7.39
N ALA A 219 5.62 -2.33 7.60
CA ALA A 219 4.56 -2.71 6.69
C ALA A 219 3.68 -1.49 6.37
N ASP A 220 3.03 -1.54 5.21
CA ASP A 220 2.14 -0.50 4.70
C ASP A 220 0.86 -1.17 4.18
N ALA A 221 -0.25 -0.99 4.92
CA ALA A 221 -1.53 -1.61 4.60
C ALA A 221 -2.45 -0.63 3.88
N ASP A 222 -2.89 -1.03 2.68
CA ASP A 222 -3.95 -0.34 1.93
C ASP A 222 -5.31 -0.85 2.39
N ILE A 223 -6.15 0.07 2.85
CA ILE A 223 -7.42 -0.21 3.52
C ILE A 223 -8.55 0.54 2.83
N LYS A 224 -9.73 -0.04 2.74
CA LYS A 224 -10.93 0.67 2.30
C LYS A 224 -12.04 0.59 3.33
N TYR A 225 -12.60 1.73 3.70
CA TYR A 225 -13.76 1.79 4.57
C TYR A 225 -15.01 1.38 3.82
N ASP A 226 -15.66 0.34 4.31
CA ASP A 226 -16.96 -0.09 3.83
C ASP A 226 -18.07 0.50 4.75
N LYS A 227 -18.72 1.52 4.24
CA LYS A 227 -19.81 2.20 4.98
C LYS A 227 -21.01 1.28 5.23
N LYS A 228 -21.23 0.30 4.34
CA LYS A 228 -22.38 -0.62 4.43
C LYS A 228 -22.27 -1.55 5.63
N SER A 229 -21.07 -2.12 5.83
CA SER A 229 -20.79 -3.00 6.98
C SER A 229 -20.21 -2.24 8.18
N ASN A 230 -19.89 -0.94 8.03
CA ASN A 230 -19.17 -0.13 9.01
C ASN A 230 -17.84 -0.77 9.43
N THR A 231 -17.05 -1.26 8.47
CA THR A 231 -15.76 -1.92 8.71
C THR A 231 -14.66 -1.36 7.81
N PHE A 232 -13.40 -1.53 8.23
CA PHE A 232 -12.22 -1.21 7.44
C PHE A 232 -11.65 -2.49 6.83
N LYS A 233 -11.85 -2.70 5.52
CA LYS A 233 -11.42 -3.90 4.81
C LYS A 233 -10.03 -3.73 4.23
N ILE A 234 -9.13 -4.68 4.51
CA ILE A 234 -7.76 -4.70 4.00
C ILE A 234 -7.77 -5.12 2.53
N LEU A 235 -7.11 -4.32 1.68
CA LEU A 235 -6.98 -4.62 0.26
C LEU A 235 -5.64 -5.29 -0.06
N GLU A 236 -4.55 -4.82 0.57
CA GLU A 236 -3.22 -5.43 0.47
C GLU A 236 -2.32 -4.97 1.61
N ILE A 237 -1.27 -5.72 1.87
CA ILE A 237 -0.19 -5.35 2.78
C ILE A 237 1.13 -5.41 2.00
N ASN A 238 1.83 -4.29 1.98
CA ASN A 238 3.17 -4.18 1.43
C ASN A 238 4.20 -4.42 2.54
N ALA A 239 5.05 -5.44 2.41
CA ALA A 239 6.04 -5.80 3.41
C ALA A 239 7.27 -4.85 3.40
N ARG A 240 7.02 -3.58 3.40
CA ARG A 240 8.00 -2.50 3.33
C ARG A 240 7.34 -1.16 3.63
N GLN A 241 8.17 -0.14 3.81
CA GLN A 241 7.69 1.24 3.82
C GLN A 241 7.14 1.64 2.45
N GLY A 242 5.98 2.25 2.44
CA GLY A 242 5.31 2.74 1.25
C GLY A 242 5.89 4.07 0.74
N ARG A 243 5.50 4.46 -0.47
CA ARG A 243 5.82 5.79 -1.02
C ARG A 243 5.22 6.92 -0.17
N GLY A 244 4.07 6.65 0.45
CA GLY A 244 3.33 7.55 1.31
C GLY A 244 3.88 7.66 2.74
N SER A 245 4.62 6.68 3.24
CA SER A 245 4.99 6.56 4.67
C SER A 245 5.79 7.74 5.24
N TYR A 246 6.25 8.69 4.41
CA TYR A 246 7.02 9.85 4.88
C TYR A 246 6.25 10.75 5.86
N TYR A 247 4.92 10.70 5.90
CA TYR A 247 4.15 11.44 6.91
C TYR A 247 4.49 10.97 8.34
N VAL A 248 4.87 9.70 8.53
CA VAL A 248 5.35 9.17 9.81
C VAL A 248 6.60 9.93 10.26
N SER A 249 7.56 10.15 9.34
CA SER A 249 8.75 10.95 9.63
C SER A 249 8.41 12.41 9.95
N ALA A 250 7.43 12.98 9.26
CA ALA A 250 6.97 14.35 9.52
C ALA A 250 6.24 14.48 10.87
N CYS A 251 5.69 13.40 11.39
CA CYS A 251 5.13 13.34 12.73
C CYS A 251 6.18 13.24 13.85
N GLY A 252 7.45 13.05 13.50
CA GLY A 252 8.57 12.98 14.45
C GLY A 252 9.29 11.64 14.51
N TYR A 253 8.79 10.61 13.83
CA TYR A 253 9.35 9.26 13.84
C TYR A 253 10.09 8.98 12.53
N ASN A 254 11.37 9.34 12.48
CA ASN A 254 12.21 9.06 11.32
C ASN A 254 12.30 7.55 11.08
N LEU A 255 11.78 7.09 9.94
CA LEU A 255 11.67 5.67 9.59
C LEU A 255 13.02 4.93 9.66
N ILE A 256 14.09 5.56 9.17
CA ILE A 256 15.43 4.95 9.19
C ILE A 256 15.98 4.90 10.62
N LYS A 257 15.74 5.95 11.42
CA LYS A 257 16.18 5.97 12.82
C LYS A 257 15.50 4.88 13.64
N VAL A 258 14.21 4.64 13.43
CA VAL A 258 13.47 3.55 14.09
C VAL A 258 14.13 2.20 13.77
N MET A 259 14.43 1.93 12.49
CA MET A 259 15.12 0.70 12.08
C MET A 259 16.55 0.58 12.68
N VAL A 260 17.29 1.68 12.77
CA VAL A 260 18.63 1.70 13.37
C VAL A 260 18.57 1.41 14.85
N ASP A 261 17.65 2.08 15.56
CA ASP A 261 17.48 1.92 17.00
C ASP A 261 17.07 0.47 17.34
N ASP A 262 16.20 -0.14 16.54
CA ASP A 262 15.77 -1.52 16.70
C ASP A 262 16.84 -2.52 16.24
N LEU A 263 17.12 -2.57 14.94
CA LEU A 263 17.87 -3.66 14.31
C LEU A 263 19.37 -3.61 14.61
N ILE A 264 19.95 -2.41 14.83
CA ILE A 264 21.38 -2.24 15.12
C ILE A 264 21.64 -2.15 16.62
N PHE A 265 20.80 -1.43 17.36
CA PHE A 265 21.03 -1.18 18.78
C PHE A 265 20.19 -2.04 19.71
N GLY A 266 19.22 -2.81 19.18
CA GLY A 266 18.35 -3.71 19.96
C GLY A 266 17.51 -2.96 21.01
N LYS A 267 17.11 -1.72 20.70
CA LYS A 267 16.31 -0.93 21.64
C LYS A 267 14.88 -1.46 21.70
N THR A 268 14.32 -1.43 22.89
CA THR A 268 12.88 -1.65 23.10
C THR A 268 12.11 -0.36 22.91
N PHE A 269 10.86 -0.47 22.50
CA PHE A 269 9.97 0.65 22.25
C PHE A 269 8.65 0.46 22.98
N ASP A 270 8.13 1.55 23.53
CA ASP A 270 6.72 1.62 23.89
C ASP A 270 5.87 1.75 22.60
N TYR A 271 4.66 1.21 22.63
CA TYR A 271 3.74 1.35 21.51
C TYR A 271 3.35 2.81 21.29
N VAL A 272 3.53 3.26 20.06
CA VAL A 272 3.15 4.60 19.60
C VAL A 272 1.95 4.52 18.66
N ASP A 273 0.80 4.95 19.14
CA ASP A 273 -0.36 5.26 18.30
C ASP A 273 -0.20 6.67 17.71
N LEU A 274 0.20 6.76 16.44
CA LEU A 274 0.56 8.00 15.78
C LEU A 274 -0.67 8.78 15.30
N ASN A 275 -1.30 9.53 16.20
CA ASN A 275 -2.53 10.30 15.96
C ASN A 275 -2.30 11.77 15.59
N LYS A 276 -1.03 12.22 15.43
CA LYS A 276 -0.73 13.59 15.03
C LYS A 276 -1.26 13.86 13.63
N GLU A 277 -2.11 14.89 13.49
CA GLU A 277 -2.62 15.33 12.18
C GLU A 277 -1.49 15.87 11.30
N GLN A 278 -1.26 15.21 10.17
CA GLN A 278 -0.22 15.59 9.22
C GLN A 278 -0.69 15.35 7.78
N LEU A 279 -0.62 16.42 6.97
CA LEU A 279 -0.86 16.31 5.52
C LEU A 279 0.44 15.96 4.80
N LEU A 280 0.42 14.85 4.06
CA LEU A 280 1.38 14.57 3.00
C LEU A 280 0.71 14.79 1.65
N THR A 281 1.35 15.54 0.75
CA THR A 281 0.82 15.68 -0.60
C THR A 281 1.90 15.89 -1.65
N PHE A 282 1.78 15.16 -2.76
CA PHE A 282 2.58 15.33 -3.96
C PHE A 282 1.95 16.32 -4.96
N VAL A 283 0.64 16.55 -4.85
CA VAL A 283 -0.12 17.37 -5.79
C VAL A 283 -0.24 18.83 -5.34
N PRO A 284 -0.42 19.77 -6.29
CA PRO A 284 -0.61 21.19 -5.97
C PRO A 284 -2.00 21.46 -5.37
N LYS A 285 -2.13 22.61 -4.69
CA LYS A 285 -3.34 23.02 -3.95
C LYS A 285 -4.60 23.06 -4.79
N ASN A 286 -4.50 23.47 -6.05
CA ASN A 286 -5.64 23.52 -6.96
C ASN A 286 -6.22 22.14 -7.28
N ILE A 287 -5.38 21.10 -7.32
CA ILE A 287 -5.84 19.71 -7.47
C ILE A 287 -6.67 19.29 -6.25
N ILE A 288 -6.17 19.52 -5.04
CA ILE A 288 -6.91 19.23 -3.80
C ILE A 288 -8.28 19.91 -3.80
N LYS A 289 -8.31 21.23 -4.13
CA LYS A 289 -9.54 22.01 -4.18
C LYS A 289 -10.57 21.46 -5.18
N LYS A 290 -10.09 20.98 -6.33
CA LYS A 290 -10.95 20.62 -7.45
C LYS A 290 -11.40 19.16 -7.42
N TYR A 291 -10.54 18.24 -6.99
CA TYR A 291 -10.74 16.79 -7.18
C TYR A 291 -11.01 16.02 -5.89
N ILE A 292 -10.80 16.60 -4.70
CA ILE A 292 -11.34 16.00 -3.48
C ILE A 292 -12.81 16.44 -3.35
N HIS A 293 -13.73 15.52 -3.63
CA HIS A 293 -15.16 15.82 -3.59
C HIS A 293 -15.71 15.79 -2.17
N ASN A 294 -15.19 14.92 -1.29
CA ASN A 294 -15.55 14.90 0.12
C ASN A 294 -15.14 16.22 0.79
N LYS A 295 -16.14 17.04 1.17
CA LYS A 295 -15.93 18.37 1.74
C LYS A 295 -15.09 18.32 3.02
N LYS A 296 -15.37 17.37 3.94
CA LYS A 296 -14.65 17.25 5.22
C LYS A 296 -13.15 16.97 4.99
N VAL A 297 -12.82 16.04 4.08
CA VAL A 297 -11.42 15.69 3.73
C VAL A 297 -10.71 16.85 3.03
N ARG A 298 -11.40 17.50 2.08
CA ARG A 298 -10.83 18.66 1.36
C ARG A 298 -10.52 19.83 2.30
N ASP A 299 -11.47 20.18 3.16
CA ASP A 299 -11.32 21.30 4.09
C ASP A 299 -10.20 21.02 5.11
N LYS A 300 -10.09 19.76 5.62
CA LYS A 300 -8.98 19.33 6.47
C LYS A 300 -7.63 19.42 5.76
N ALA A 301 -7.53 18.95 4.52
CA ALA A 301 -6.30 19.07 3.73
C ALA A 301 -5.89 20.53 3.50
N LEU A 302 -6.86 21.41 3.26
CA LEU A 302 -6.61 22.86 3.09
C LEU A 302 -6.22 23.54 4.41
N GLN A 303 -6.79 23.13 5.53
CA GLN A 303 -6.40 23.59 6.88
C GLN A 303 -4.94 23.25 7.16
N LEU A 304 -4.52 22.03 6.86
CA LEU A 304 -3.15 21.53 7.08
C LEU A 304 -2.17 21.96 5.97
N TRP A 305 -2.60 22.76 4.99
CA TRP A 305 -1.77 23.10 3.83
C TRP A 305 -0.44 23.77 4.19
N LYS A 306 -0.41 24.59 5.24
CA LYS A 306 0.80 25.34 5.65
C LYS A 306 1.87 24.41 6.23
N THR A 307 1.46 23.37 6.94
CA THR A 307 2.35 22.38 7.61
C THR A 307 2.57 21.10 6.78
N ARG A 308 2.04 21.07 5.54
CA ARG A 308 2.17 19.90 4.67
C ARG A 308 3.61 19.51 4.40
N VAL A 309 3.81 18.25 4.15
CA VAL A 309 5.07 17.70 3.67
C VAL A 309 4.94 17.13 2.25
N ASN A 310 6.04 17.22 1.53
CA ASN A 310 6.21 16.56 0.23
C ASN A 310 7.58 15.90 0.21
N PRO A 311 7.68 14.57 0.12
CA PRO A 311 8.97 13.87 0.17
C PRO A 311 9.91 14.22 -0.98
N LEU A 312 9.40 14.79 -2.07
CA LEU A 312 10.21 15.26 -3.19
C LEU A 312 10.90 16.59 -2.91
N VAL A 313 10.47 17.32 -1.86
CA VAL A 313 10.99 18.64 -1.52
C VAL A 313 11.89 18.54 -0.30
N TYR A 314 13.19 18.71 -0.51
CA TYR A 314 14.16 18.73 0.56
C TYR A 314 14.75 20.14 0.74
N LYS A 315 14.62 20.73 1.93
CA LYS A 315 14.99 22.12 2.20
C LYS A 315 16.45 22.45 1.90
N LYS A 316 17.37 21.48 2.07
CA LYS A 316 18.81 21.67 1.81
C LYS A 316 19.19 21.44 0.35
N ASP A 317 18.31 20.90 -0.50
CA ASP A 317 18.57 20.73 -1.92
C ASP A 317 18.09 21.96 -2.72
N ASN A 318 19.00 22.91 -2.87
CA ASN A 318 18.73 24.20 -3.54
C ASN A 318 19.04 24.21 -5.04
N ARG A 319 19.43 23.06 -5.65
CA ARG A 319 19.76 22.95 -7.07
C ARG A 319 18.59 23.39 -7.95
N LEU A 320 18.86 24.27 -8.89
CA LEU A 320 17.85 24.80 -9.82
C LEU A 320 17.17 23.71 -10.64
N MET A 321 17.96 22.72 -11.11
CA MET A 321 17.44 21.57 -11.86
C MET A 321 16.41 20.78 -11.01
N ARG A 322 16.66 20.60 -9.73
CA ARG A 322 15.70 19.92 -8.83
C ARG A 322 14.40 20.69 -8.72
N LYS A 323 14.47 21.99 -8.53
CA LYS A 323 13.29 22.87 -8.48
C LYS A 323 12.49 22.81 -9.78
N TYR A 324 13.18 22.81 -10.93
CA TYR A 324 12.55 22.67 -12.25
C TYR A 324 11.84 21.31 -12.41
N ILE A 325 12.47 20.20 -12.02
CA ILE A 325 11.88 18.87 -12.08
C ILE A 325 10.62 18.79 -11.21
N ILE A 326 10.67 19.34 -9.98
CA ILE A 326 9.50 19.38 -9.10
C ILE A 326 8.36 20.19 -9.74
N LYS A 327 8.66 21.35 -10.30
CA LYS A 327 7.67 22.20 -11.01
C LYS A 327 7.04 21.47 -12.20
N ARG A 328 7.85 20.80 -13.04
CA ARG A 328 7.34 19.97 -14.14
C ARG A 328 6.39 18.87 -13.65
N ARG A 329 6.75 18.20 -12.53
CA ARG A 329 5.91 17.17 -11.93
C ARG A 329 4.57 17.71 -11.44
N GLN A 330 4.56 18.91 -10.84
CA GLN A 330 3.32 19.59 -10.44
C GLN A 330 2.42 19.90 -11.66
N LEU A 331 3.00 20.30 -12.78
CA LEU A 331 2.26 20.53 -14.04
C LEU A 331 1.73 19.21 -14.63
N ALA A 332 2.51 18.14 -14.56
CA ALA A 332 2.08 16.81 -15.01
C ALA A 332 0.86 16.31 -14.24
N TYR A 333 0.78 16.54 -12.93
CA TYR A 333 -0.41 16.21 -12.14
C TYR A 333 -1.66 16.99 -12.63
N ASN A 334 -1.52 18.27 -12.96
CA ASN A 334 -2.66 19.02 -13.52
C ASN A 334 -3.20 18.36 -14.80
N LYS A 335 -2.31 17.85 -15.67
CA LYS A 335 -2.71 17.13 -16.90
C LYS A 335 -3.37 15.78 -16.56
N ALA A 336 -2.78 15.01 -15.66
CA ALA A 336 -3.27 13.68 -15.29
C ALA A 336 -4.67 13.72 -14.66
N TYR A 337 -4.91 14.67 -13.74
CA TYR A 337 -6.23 14.81 -13.11
C TYR A 337 -7.28 15.43 -14.03
N LYS A 338 -6.88 16.16 -15.07
CA LYS A 338 -7.81 16.68 -16.08
C LYS A 338 -8.26 15.60 -17.06
N ASN A 339 -7.36 14.70 -17.39
CA ASN A 339 -7.58 13.58 -18.30
C ASN A 339 -7.12 12.30 -17.60
N PRO A 340 -7.94 11.73 -16.70
CA PRO A 340 -7.60 10.50 -15.98
C PRO A 340 -7.48 9.35 -16.96
N TYR A 341 -6.56 8.43 -16.66
CA TYR A 341 -6.28 7.24 -17.48
C TYR A 341 -7.37 6.19 -17.30
#